data_b956d6fada39146dc72bf3823b53fcf1
#
_entry.id   b956d6fada39146dc72bf3823b53fcf1
#
_cell.length_a   1.000
_cell.length_b   1.000
_cell.length_c   1.000
_cell.angle_alpha   90.00
_cell.angle_beta   90.00
_cell.angle_gamma   90.00
#
_symmetry.space_group_name_H-M   'P 1'
#
loop_
_entity.id
_entity.type
_entity.pdbx_description
1 polymer ?
#
loop_
_entity_poly.entity_id
_entity_poly.type
_entity_poly.pdbx_seq_one_letter_code
_entity_poly.pdbx_strand_id
1 'polypeptide(L)'
;PHCIIAHRVRKIKLNAPYKAWRKYKWYDFIFKRHHFNYLALQTGVGGVLYPPHSLDEKMLDSTLFMKMAPTNDDIWFWAAAVSKGTHVVPVPGWHPKLIEIGKPGEFALKTVNLKSGDDRNRIAIENILNHYPAIKQRLKNAK
;
A
#
# COMPACT_ATOMS: atom_id res chain seq x y z
N PRO A 1 13.25 -12.10 -9.79
CA PRO A 1 13.07 -10.89 -8.98
C PRO A 1 11.87 -11.09 -8.06
N HIS A 2 12.13 -11.00 -6.76
CA HIS A 2 11.08 -11.14 -5.77
C HIS A 2 10.31 -9.81 -5.69
N CYS A 3 9.13 -9.74 -6.28
CA CYS A 3 8.25 -8.58 -6.18
C CYS A 3 6.83 -9.03 -5.83
N ILE A 4 6.12 -8.20 -5.09
CA ILE A 4 4.68 -8.36 -4.87
C ILE A 4 3.97 -7.87 -6.12
N ILE A 5 2.98 -8.64 -6.60
CA ILE A 5 2.21 -8.30 -7.78
C ILE A 5 0.78 -7.98 -7.38
N ALA A 6 0.25 -6.84 -7.83
CA ALA A 6 -1.09 -6.41 -7.45
C ALA A 6 -1.85 -5.80 -8.63
N HIS A 7 -3.16 -6.07 -8.69
CA HIS A 7 -4.03 -5.46 -9.70
C HIS A 7 -4.28 -3.99 -9.42
N ARG A 8 -4.43 -3.62 -8.15
CA ARG A 8 -4.71 -2.24 -7.77
C ARG A 8 -3.57 -1.67 -6.93
N VAL A 9 -2.85 -0.72 -7.50
CA VAL A 9 -1.70 -0.08 -6.86
C VAL A 9 -1.89 1.44 -6.84
N ARG A 10 -1.51 2.07 -5.75
CA ARG A 10 -1.46 3.52 -5.60
C ARG A 10 -0.02 4.00 -5.46
N LYS A 11 0.27 5.17 -6.00
CA LYS A 11 1.54 5.85 -5.77
C LYS A 11 1.41 6.74 -4.53
N ILE A 12 2.11 6.35 -3.46
CA ILE A 12 2.14 7.11 -2.21
C ILE A 12 2.79 8.48 -2.44
N LYS A 13 2.20 9.50 -1.84
CA LYS A 13 2.80 10.82 -1.65
C LYS A 13 2.91 11.07 -0.16
N LEU A 14 4.11 10.97 0.40
CA LEU A 14 4.35 11.02 1.85
C LEU A 14 3.85 12.32 2.50
N ASN A 15 3.87 13.45 1.75
CA ASN A 15 3.46 14.77 2.25
C ASN A 15 2.06 15.17 1.78
N ALA A 16 1.20 14.21 1.41
CA ALA A 16 -0.13 14.49 0.89
C ALA A 16 -1.16 13.51 1.47
N PRO A 17 -2.42 13.94 1.61
CA PRO A 17 -3.50 13.06 2.09
C PRO A 17 -3.73 11.91 1.12
N TYR A 18 -4.27 10.80 1.65
CA TYR A 18 -4.55 9.59 0.87
C TYR A 18 -5.37 9.83 -0.41
N LYS A 19 -6.29 10.78 -0.37
CA LYS A 19 -7.11 11.14 -1.54
C LYS A 19 -6.28 11.66 -2.71
N ALA A 20 -5.11 12.23 -2.45
CA ALA A 20 -4.18 12.74 -3.47
C ALA A 20 -3.24 11.66 -4.03
N TRP A 21 -3.28 10.43 -3.52
CA TRP A 21 -2.46 9.34 -4.01
C TRP A 21 -3.02 8.79 -5.30
N ARG A 22 -2.25 8.89 -6.38
CA ARG A 22 -2.67 8.50 -7.73
C ARG A 22 -2.72 6.97 -7.85
N LYS A 23 -3.77 6.44 -8.48
CA LYS A 23 -3.81 5.04 -8.91
C LYS A 23 -2.92 4.86 -10.13
N TYR A 24 -2.19 3.74 -10.20
CA TYR A 24 -1.56 3.30 -11.44
C TYR A 24 -2.64 2.93 -12.45
N LYS A 25 -2.40 3.27 -13.73
CA LYS A 25 -3.29 3.01 -14.84
C LYS A 25 -2.50 2.33 -15.96
N TRP A 26 -3.20 1.70 -16.89
CA TRP A 26 -2.60 0.97 -18.01
C TRP A 26 -1.61 1.80 -18.83
N TYR A 27 -1.86 3.07 -19.03
CA TYR A 27 -0.96 3.95 -19.77
C TYR A 27 0.34 4.29 -19.02
N ASP A 28 0.41 4.08 -17.72
CA ASP A 28 1.66 4.24 -16.98
C ASP A 28 2.70 3.20 -17.43
N PHE A 29 2.25 2.05 -17.93
CA PHE A 29 3.13 1.04 -18.51
C PHE A 29 3.63 1.45 -19.89
N ILE A 30 2.76 1.96 -20.77
CA ILE A 30 3.13 2.41 -22.10
C ILE A 30 4.19 3.50 -22.04
N PHE A 31 4.03 4.47 -21.15
CA PHE A 31 4.96 5.59 -21.00
C PHE A 31 6.10 5.29 -20.04
N LYS A 32 6.32 4.02 -19.66
CA LYS A 32 7.36 3.59 -18.70
C LYS A 32 7.39 4.43 -17.40
N ARG A 33 6.24 4.93 -16.98
CA ARG A 33 6.08 5.72 -15.76
C ARG A 33 5.96 4.86 -14.50
N HIS A 34 6.02 3.56 -14.65
CA HIS A 34 6.11 2.61 -13.56
C HIS A 34 7.58 2.46 -13.18
N HIS A 35 8.02 3.27 -12.26
CA HIS A 35 9.29 2.98 -11.61
C HIS A 35 9.03 1.92 -10.53
N PHE A 36 9.85 0.87 -10.53
CA PHE A 36 9.92 -0.09 -9.43
C PHE A 36 10.48 0.64 -8.21
N ASN A 37 9.63 1.37 -7.53
CA ASN A 37 10.02 2.09 -6.34
C ASN A 37 9.15 1.68 -5.15
N TYR A 38 9.67 1.90 -3.97
CA TYR A 38 8.99 1.57 -2.72
C TYR A 38 7.75 2.43 -2.43
N LEU A 39 7.42 3.41 -3.25
CA LEU A 39 6.22 4.24 -3.11
C LEU A 39 4.98 3.63 -3.78
N ALA A 40 5.09 2.43 -4.33
CA ALA A 40 3.97 1.67 -4.86
C ALA A 40 3.29 0.90 -3.73
N LEU A 41 2.05 1.27 -3.39
CA LEU A 41 1.22 0.61 -2.39
C LEU A 41 0.19 -0.27 -3.07
N GLN A 42 0.23 -1.58 -2.80
CA GLN A 42 -0.84 -2.51 -3.17
C GLN A 42 -2.10 -2.22 -2.35
N THR A 43 -3.26 -2.52 -2.92
CA THR A 43 -4.52 -2.56 -2.18
C THR A 43 -5.20 -3.90 -2.43
N GLY A 44 -5.72 -4.56 -1.39
CA GLY A 44 -6.23 -5.95 -1.44
C GLY A 44 -7.36 -6.18 -2.44
N VAL A 45 -8.13 -5.13 -2.74
CA VAL A 45 -9.21 -5.20 -3.73
C VAL A 45 -8.66 -5.50 -5.12
N GLY A 46 -9.08 -6.59 -5.71
CA GLY A 46 -8.66 -7.06 -7.03
C GLY A 46 -7.56 -8.13 -7.01
N GLY A 47 -7.05 -8.43 -5.84
CA GLY A 47 -6.05 -9.48 -5.63
C GLY A 47 -4.61 -8.96 -5.56
N VAL A 48 -3.86 -9.57 -4.65
CA VAL A 48 -2.43 -9.33 -4.44
C VAL A 48 -1.74 -10.69 -4.30
N LEU A 49 -0.66 -10.89 -5.04
CA LEU A 49 0.20 -12.05 -4.92
C LEU A 49 1.44 -11.68 -4.11
N TYR A 50 1.62 -12.32 -2.97
CA TYR A 50 2.80 -12.22 -2.13
C TYR A 50 3.68 -13.47 -2.33
N PRO A 51 4.84 -13.35 -2.97
CA PRO A 51 5.77 -14.47 -3.06
C PRO A 51 6.29 -14.87 -1.66
N PRO A 52 6.74 -16.12 -1.48
CA PRO A 52 7.40 -16.51 -0.25
C PRO A 52 8.55 -15.56 0.10
N HIS A 53 8.70 -15.27 1.40
CA HIS A 53 9.74 -14.37 1.93
C HIS A 53 9.73 -12.94 1.39
N SER A 54 8.62 -12.48 0.82
CA SER A 54 8.49 -11.10 0.32
C SER A 54 8.26 -10.05 1.42
N LEU A 55 7.92 -10.48 2.63
CA LEU A 55 7.68 -9.63 3.79
C LEU A 55 8.77 -9.81 4.85
N ASP A 56 9.04 -8.77 5.61
CA ASP A 56 9.94 -8.83 6.75
C ASP A 56 9.24 -9.53 7.93
N GLU A 57 9.76 -10.69 8.32
CA GLU A 57 9.19 -11.52 9.39
C GLU A 57 9.13 -10.79 10.74
N LYS A 58 10.03 -9.84 10.99
CA LYS A 58 10.02 -9.00 12.20
C LYS A 58 8.80 -8.08 12.30
N MET A 59 8.13 -7.85 11.18
CA MET A 59 6.90 -7.06 11.11
C MET A 59 5.62 -7.92 11.12
N LEU A 60 5.72 -9.23 11.38
CA LEU A 60 4.53 -10.10 11.48
C LEU A 60 3.93 -10.14 12.89
N ASP A 61 4.38 -9.26 13.79
CA ASP A 61 3.83 -9.11 15.14
C ASP A 61 2.46 -8.41 15.08
N SER A 62 1.42 -9.15 15.45
CA SER A 62 0.05 -8.66 15.46
C SER A 62 -0.18 -7.51 16.47
N THR A 63 0.57 -7.48 17.56
CA THR A 63 0.47 -6.43 18.58
C THR A 63 0.93 -5.09 18.02
N LEU A 64 2.06 -5.09 17.31
CA LEU A 64 2.57 -3.90 16.64
C LEU A 64 1.65 -3.46 15.50
N PHE A 65 1.14 -4.40 14.71
CA PHE A 65 0.17 -4.10 13.65
C PHE A 65 -1.06 -3.39 14.22
N MET A 66 -1.69 -3.96 15.24
CA MET A 66 -2.90 -3.40 15.86
C MET A 66 -2.65 -2.03 16.50
N LYS A 67 -1.45 -1.75 16.97
CA LYS A 67 -1.07 -0.45 17.52
C LYS A 67 -0.87 0.63 16.46
N MET A 68 -0.29 0.29 15.31
CA MET A 68 0.17 1.27 14.33
C MET A 68 -0.79 1.45 13.15
N ALA A 69 -1.46 0.39 12.72
CA ALA A 69 -2.29 0.36 11.52
C ALA A 69 -3.53 -0.54 11.67
N PRO A 70 -4.34 -0.41 12.74
CA PRO A 70 -5.40 -1.37 13.11
C PRO A 70 -6.48 -1.57 12.05
N THR A 71 -6.63 -0.64 11.12
CA THR A 71 -7.63 -0.68 10.04
C THR A 71 -7.01 -0.61 8.64
N ASN A 72 -5.67 -0.78 8.55
CA ASN A 72 -4.90 -0.51 7.32
C ASN A 72 -3.87 -1.62 7.06
N ASP A 73 -4.34 -2.85 6.94
CA ASP A 73 -3.53 -4.03 6.61
C ASP A 73 -2.70 -3.86 5.34
N ASP A 74 -3.27 -3.27 4.30
CA ASP A 74 -2.55 -2.96 3.05
C ASP A 74 -1.30 -2.11 3.31
N ILE A 75 -1.39 -1.11 4.18
CA ILE A 75 -0.27 -0.23 4.55
C ILE A 75 0.76 -0.99 5.37
N TRP A 76 0.33 -1.85 6.29
CA TRP A 76 1.22 -2.66 7.10
C TRP A 76 2.02 -3.64 6.24
N PHE A 77 1.36 -4.40 5.36
CA PHE A 77 2.04 -5.31 4.44
C PHE A 77 2.97 -4.60 3.45
N TRP A 78 2.58 -3.41 2.97
CA TRP A 78 3.48 -2.57 2.20
C TRP A 78 4.75 -2.20 2.98
N ALA A 79 4.61 -1.79 4.23
CA ALA A 79 5.75 -1.43 5.07
C ALA A 79 6.67 -2.63 5.34
N ALA A 80 6.10 -3.81 5.60
CA ALA A 80 6.85 -5.05 5.75
C ALA A 80 7.60 -5.45 4.47
N ALA A 81 6.99 -5.23 3.31
CA ALA A 81 7.65 -5.41 2.02
C ALA A 81 8.81 -4.43 1.83
N VAL A 82 8.59 -3.14 2.10
CA VAL A 82 9.63 -2.12 2.02
C VAL A 82 10.77 -2.42 3.00
N SER A 83 10.47 -2.84 4.22
CA SER A 83 11.49 -3.27 5.20
C SER A 83 12.34 -4.40 4.67
N LYS A 84 11.74 -5.40 4.03
CA LYS A 84 12.45 -6.52 3.39
C LYS A 84 13.26 -6.10 2.17
N GLY A 85 12.91 -5.00 1.51
CA GLY A 85 13.47 -4.58 0.23
C GLY A 85 12.71 -5.11 -0.98
N THR A 86 11.46 -5.53 -0.77
CA THR A 86 10.56 -6.03 -1.81
C THR A 86 9.76 -4.88 -2.43
N HIS A 87 9.69 -4.84 -3.75
CA HIS A 87 8.89 -3.86 -4.49
C HIS A 87 7.49 -4.38 -4.77
N VAL A 88 6.53 -3.47 -4.92
CA VAL A 88 5.20 -3.76 -5.44
C VAL A 88 5.15 -3.38 -6.91
N VAL A 89 4.69 -4.31 -7.74
CA VAL A 89 4.55 -4.14 -9.19
C VAL A 89 3.08 -4.27 -9.56
N PRO A 90 2.50 -3.26 -10.22
CA PRO A 90 1.14 -3.39 -10.74
C PRO A 90 1.12 -4.35 -11.93
N VAL A 91 0.05 -5.14 -12.05
CA VAL A 91 -0.18 -5.99 -13.22
C VAL A 91 -0.40 -5.10 -14.45
N PRO A 92 0.34 -5.31 -15.54
CA PRO A 92 0.11 -4.59 -16.79
C PRO A 92 -1.17 -5.05 -17.48
N GLY A 93 -1.83 -4.15 -18.19
CA GLY A 93 -2.97 -4.48 -19.03
C GLY A 93 -4.30 -3.94 -18.54
N TRP A 94 -5.36 -4.37 -19.23
CA TRP A 94 -6.73 -4.00 -18.89
C TRP A 94 -7.22 -4.88 -17.75
N HIS A 95 -7.75 -4.25 -16.70
CA HIS A 95 -8.35 -4.97 -15.58
C HIS A 95 -9.85 -5.07 -15.80
N PRO A 96 -10.44 -6.25 -15.68
CA PRO A 96 -11.89 -6.39 -15.71
C PRO A 96 -12.50 -5.48 -14.65
N LYS A 97 -13.61 -4.86 -14.99
CA LYS A 97 -14.36 -4.03 -14.04
C LYS A 97 -14.76 -4.89 -12.85
N LEU A 98 -14.22 -4.59 -11.68
CA LEU A 98 -14.63 -5.26 -10.46
C LEU A 98 -16.11 -4.93 -10.20
N ILE A 99 -16.94 -5.96 -10.13
CA ILE A 99 -18.33 -5.83 -9.76
C ILE A 99 -18.39 -5.81 -8.24
N GLU A 100 -18.73 -4.67 -7.67
CA GLU A 100 -18.98 -4.56 -6.24
C GLU A 100 -20.36 -5.15 -5.94
N ILE A 101 -20.40 -6.26 -5.22
CA ILE A 101 -21.64 -6.91 -4.77
C ILE A 101 -22.10 -6.20 -3.51
N GLY A 102 -23.20 -5.47 -3.62
CA GLY A 102 -23.81 -4.72 -2.53
C GLY A 102 -23.31 -3.27 -2.41
N LYS A 103 -24.12 -2.44 -1.78
CA LYS A 103 -23.74 -1.07 -1.44
C LYS A 103 -22.79 -1.14 -0.24
N PRO A 104 -21.66 -0.41 -0.24
CA PRO A 104 -20.80 -0.30 0.94
C PRO A 104 -21.65 0.29 2.07
N GLY A 105 -21.92 -0.51 3.10
CA GLY A 105 -22.65 -0.06 4.28
C GLY A 105 -21.84 0.94 5.10
N GLU A 106 -22.46 1.49 6.15
CA GLU A 106 -21.81 2.43 7.07
C GLU A 106 -20.56 1.85 7.74
N PHE A 107 -20.46 0.54 7.82
CA PHE A 107 -19.32 -0.22 8.39
C PHE A 107 -18.17 -0.49 7.40
N ALA A 108 -18.22 0.02 6.17
CA ALA A 108 -17.12 -0.15 5.23
C ALA A 108 -15.83 0.50 5.79
N LEU A 109 -14.70 -0.22 5.76
CA LEU A 109 -13.39 0.28 6.20
C LEU A 109 -13.03 1.64 5.57
N LYS A 110 -13.45 1.87 4.32
CA LYS A 110 -13.31 3.18 3.66
C LYS A 110 -14.03 4.28 4.44
N THR A 111 -15.18 4.01 4.98
CA THR A 111 -15.96 4.96 5.79
C THR A 111 -15.24 5.24 7.09
N VAL A 112 -14.78 4.19 7.78
CA VAL A 112 -14.03 4.30 9.04
C VAL A 112 -12.73 5.08 8.85
N ASN A 113 -12.01 4.83 7.75
CA ASN A 113 -10.69 5.44 7.50
C ASN A 113 -10.75 6.89 6.98
N LEU A 114 -11.93 7.36 6.52
CA LEU A 114 -12.05 8.68 5.87
C LEU A 114 -13.14 9.59 6.46
N LYS A 115 -14.09 9.06 7.27
CA LYS A 115 -15.22 9.82 7.81
C LYS A 115 -14.92 10.57 9.13
N SER A 116 -13.92 10.16 9.86
CA SER A 116 -13.62 10.73 11.20
C SER A 116 -12.88 12.07 11.16
N GLY A 117 -12.75 12.72 9.99
CA GLY A 117 -11.91 13.91 9.86
C GLY A 117 -10.41 13.61 9.77
N ASP A 118 -9.99 12.45 10.27
CA ASP A 118 -8.61 12.01 10.27
C ASP A 118 -8.33 11.10 9.07
N ASP A 119 -7.25 11.38 8.35
CA ASP A 119 -6.73 10.48 7.32
C ASP A 119 -5.95 9.33 7.98
N ARG A 120 -6.67 8.28 8.42
CA ARG A 120 -6.09 7.12 9.11
C ARG A 120 -5.01 6.42 8.27
N ASN A 121 -5.10 6.49 6.94
CA ASN A 121 -4.07 5.94 6.08
C ASN A 121 -2.75 6.71 6.24
N ARG A 122 -2.83 8.04 6.29
CA ARG A 122 -1.65 8.89 6.53
C ARG A 122 -1.09 8.68 7.93
N ILE A 123 -1.96 8.64 8.93
CA ILE A 123 -1.56 8.40 10.33
C ILE A 123 -0.83 7.06 10.46
N ALA A 124 -1.35 6.00 9.85
CA ALA A 124 -0.70 4.68 9.86
C ALA A 124 0.71 4.73 9.26
N ILE A 125 0.88 5.40 8.11
CA ILE A 125 2.22 5.57 7.51
C ILE A 125 3.14 6.37 8.43
N GLU A 126 2.69 7.48 8.99
CA GLU A 126 3.49 8.31 9.89
C GLU A 126 3.94 7.52 11.14
N ASN A 127 3.03 6.75 11.75
CA ASN A 127 3.35 5.88 12.88
C ASN A 127 4.43 4.85 12.52
N ILE A 128 4.26 4.18 11.39
CA ILE A 128 5.21 3.17 10.90
C ILE A 128 6.57 3.79 10.61
N LEU A 129 6.63 4.92 9.90
CA LEU A 129 7.88 5.58 9.54
C LEU A 129 8.62 6.17 10.75
N ASN A 130 7.90 6.53 11.81
CA ASN A 130 8.51 6.97 13.05
C ASN A 130 9.07 5.80 13.86
N HIS A 131 8.40 4.65 13.83
CA HIS A 131 8.85 3.45 14.54
C HIS A 131 9.95 2.69 13.81
N TYR A 132 9.94 2.71 12.45
CA TYR A 132 10.89 2.02 11.59
C TYR A 132 11.70 3.02 10.72
N PRO A 133 12.69 3.73 11.28
CA PRO A 133 13.45 4.74 10.54
C PRO A 133 14.19 4.19 9.32
N ALA A 134 14.54 2.91 9.30
CA ALA A 134 15.14 2.23 8.16
C ALA A 134 14.21 2.23 6.93
N ILE A 135 12.90 2.07 7.11
CA ILE A 135 11.91 2.19 6.03
C ILE A 135 11.96 3.61 5.46
N LYS A 136 11.94 4.62 6.32
CA LYS A 136 11.99 6.03 5.92
C LYS A 136 13.26 6.35 5.11
N GLN A 137 14.39 5.81 5.52
CA GLN A 137 15.67 5.96 4.81
C GLN A 137 15.61 5.33 3.41
N ARG A 138 15.06 4.11 3.30
CA ARG A 138 14.93 3.40 2.03
C ARG A 138 14.02 4.15 1.05
N LEU A 139 12.94 4.76 1.54
CA LEU A 139 12.05 5.58 0.72
C LEU A 139 12.71 6.86 0.19
N LYS A 140 13.65 7.45 0.94
CA LYS A 140 14.42 8.63 0.50
C LYS A 140 15.39 8.27 -0.62
N ASN A 141 16.01 7.10 -0.54
CA ASN A 141 17.01 6.64 -1.50
C ASN A 141 16.38 6.07 -2.80
N ALA A 142 15.05 5.90 -2.82
CA ALA A 142 14.29 5.35 -3.95
C ALA A 142 13.74 6.42 -4.93
N LYS A 143 14.23 7.65 -4.82
CA LYS A 143 13.84 8.76 -5.72
C LYS A 143 14.62 8.75 -7.02
#